data_e6be8303e9b02b12370536c25576efa2
#
_entry.id   e6be8303e9b02b12370536c25576efa2
#
_cell.length_a   1.000
_cell.length_b   1.000
_cell.length_c   1.000
_cell.angle_alpha   90.00
_cell.angle_beta   90.00
_cell.angle_gamma   90.00
#
_symmetry.space_group_name_H-M   'P 1'
#
loop_
_entity.id
_entity.type
_entity.pdbx_description
1 polymer ?
#
loop_
_entity_poly.entity_id
_entity_poly.type
_entity_poly.pdbx_seq_one_letter_code
_entity_poly.pdbx_strand_id
1 'polypeptide(L)'
;MKCPYCGEVDSKVIDSRPTEDGEKIRRRRECLNCKKRFTTYEIVETVPLMVVKKDRSREVFDRQKLLNGMLRACEKRPVSYTQLDAAVDRIEQQLLNSYDREVSSILIGDLAMQELKQMDDVAYVRFASVYRQFSDVNTFMDELKDMLDSRSKSAEK
;
A
#
# COMPACT_ATOMS: atom_id res chain seq x y z
N MET A 1 27.89 16.09 -6.45
CA MET A 1 27.69 15.60 -5.06
C MET A 1 28.95 15.90 -4.27
N LYS A 2 28.84 16.55 -3.12
CA LYS A 2 30.03 17.00 -2.35
C LYS A 2 30.86 15.82 -1.86
N CYS A 3 32.18 15.93 -2.02
CA CYS A 3 33.13 14.96 -1.48
C CYS A 3 33.07 14.96 0.05
N PRO A 4 32.91 13.82 0.72
CA PRO A 4 32.83 13.76 2.20
C PRO A 4 34.18 14.08 2.88
N TYR A 5 35.27 14.13 2.14
CA TYR A 5 36.62 14.36 2.69
C TYR A 5 37.10 15.80 2.57
N CYS A 6 36.75 16.51 1.48
CA CYS A 6 37.26 17.86 1.24
C CYS A 6 36.16 18.86 0.85
N GLY A 7 34.91 18.44 0.73
CA GLY A 7 33.78 19.32 0.40
C GLY A 7 33.66 19.70 -1.10
N GLU A 8 34.61 19.28 -1.96
CA GLU A 8 34.59 19.59 -3.39
C GLU A 8 33.35 18.98 -4.05
N VAL A 9 32.74 19.72 -5.00
CA VAL A 9 31.50 19.35 -5.67
C VAL A 9 31.73 18.39 -6.84
N ASP A 10 32.91 18.49 -7.47
CA ASP A 10 33.22 17.74 -8.67
C ASP A 10 33.80 16.36 -8.37
N SER A 11 33.18 15.37 -8.93
CA SER A 11 33.58 13.96 -8.83
C SER A 11 33.26 13.21 -10.11
N LYS A 12 34.08 12.25 -10.49
CA LYS A 12 33.80 11.32 -11.59
C LYS A 12 33.30 9.98 -11.04
N VAL A 13 32.39 9.33 -11.77
CA VAL A 13 31.96 7.96 -11.51
C VAL A 13 32.98 7.00 -12.13
N ILE A 14 33.53 6.10 -11.32
CA ILE A 14 34.50 5.08 -11.77
C ILE A 14 33.85 3.70 -11.94
N ASP A 15 32.79 3.41 -11.21
CA ASP A 15 32.04 2.17 -11.31
C ASP A 15 30.56 2.41 -10.96
N SER A 16 29.67 1.66 -11.62
CA SER A 16 28.23 1.74 -11.40
C SER A 16 27.64 0.34 -11.53
N ARG A 17 26.98 -0.14 -10.48
CA ARG A 17 26.36 -1.47 -10.45
C ARG A 17 25.01 -1.42 -9.73
N PRO A 18 23.99 -2.17 -10.20
CA PRO A 18 22.78 -2.37 -9.42
C PRO A 18 23.12 -3.09 -8.09
N THR A 19 22.31 -2.86 -7.05
CA THR A 19 22.33 -3.66 -5.85
C THR A 19 21.69 -5.04 -6.13
N GLU A 20 21.91 -6.02 -5.25
CA GLU A 20 21.42 -7.40 -5.42
C GLU A 20 19.89 -7.46 -5.49
N ASP A 21 19.21 -6.55 -4.79
CA ASP A 21 17.74 -6.37 -4.81
C ASP A 21 17.22 -5.64 -6.06
N GLY A 22 18.13 -5.02 -6.86
CA GLY A 22 17.78 -4.23 -8.02
C GLY A 22 17.16 -2.86 -7.73
N GLU A 23 16.93 -2.52 -6.48
CA GLU A 23 16.21 -1.28 -6.08
C GLU A 23 17.08 -0.03 -6.10
N LYS A 24 18.41 -0.18 -6.10
CA LYS A 24 19.37 0.93 -5.97
C LYS A 24 20.51 0.76 -6.97
N ILE A 25 21.13 1.87 -7.35
CA ILE A 25 22.37 1.87 -8.11
C ILE A 25 23.49 2.30 -7.16
N ARG A 26 24.43 1.40 -6.93
CA ARG A 26 25.67 1.71 -6.19
C ARG A 26 26.66 2.31 -7.16
N ARG A 27 27.11 3.54 -6.88
CA ARG A 27 28.15 4.23 -7.68
C ARG A 27 29.41 4.48 -6.86
N ARG A 28 30.55 4.05 -7.39
CA ARG A 28 31.85 4.41 -6.85
C ARG A 28 32.34 5.66 -7.53
N ARG A 29 32.64 6.68 -6.75
CA ARG A 29 33.08 7.99 -7.21
C ARG A 29 34.50 8.30 -6.76
N GLU A 30 35.21 9.13 -7.55
CA GLU A 30 36.51 9.69 -7.22
C GLU A 30 36.43 11.21 -7.25
N CYS A 31 36.82 11.86 -6.18
CA CYS A 31 36.90 13.32 -6.12
C CYS A 31 37.96 13.84 -7.06
N LEU A 32 37.66 14.86 -7.86
CA LEU A 32 38.65 15.44 -8.79
C LEU A 32 39.74 16.23 -8.09
N ASN A 33 39.46 16.78 -6.89
CA ASN A 33 40.41 17.52 -6.08
C ASN A 33 41.32 16.61 -5.26
N CYS A 34 40.75 15.96 -4.18
CA CYS A 34 41.57 15.17 -3.25
C CYS A 34 41.86 13.73 -3.68
N LYS A 35 41.33 13.28 -4.83
CA LYS A 35 41.50 11.94 -5.41
C LYS A 35 40.98 10.78 -4.54
N LYS A 36 40.41 11.07 -3.39
CA LYS A 36 39.80 10.04 -2.54
C LYS A 36 38.53 9.49 -3.17
N ARG A 37 38.30 8.20 -2.92
CA ARG A 37 37.15 7.47 -3.45
C ARG A 37 36.06 7.34 -2.37
N PHE A 38 34.81 7.49 -2.80
CA PHE A 38 33.65 7.31 -1.94
C PHE A 38 32.52 6.63 -2.71
N THR A 39 31.62 6.00 -1.99
CA THR A 39 30.47 5.29 -2.56
C THR A 39 29.20 6.11 -2.32
N THR A 40 28.34 6.14 -3.33
CA THR A 40 27.01 6.73 -3.25
C THR A 40 25.98 5.73 -3.74
N TYR A 41 24.76 5.87 -3.26
CA TYR A 41 23.61 5.11 -3.74
C TYR A 41 22.62 6.07 -4.38
N GLU A 42 22.19 5.71 -5.58
CA GLU A 42 21.06 6.35 -6.24
C GLU A 42 19.82 5.51 -5.91
N ILE A 43 18.82 6.15 -5.38
CA ILE A 43 17.57 5.53 -4.91
C ILE A 43 16.43 6.30 -5.55
N VAL A 44 15.41 5.60 -6.04
CA VAL A 44 14.18 6.25 -6.51
C VAL A 44 13.50 6.92 -5.31
N GLU A 45 13.28 8.22 -5.41
CA GLU A 45 12.53 8.94 -4.38
C GLU A 45 11.06 8.50 -4.42
N THR A 46 10.62 7.85 -3.35
CA THR A 46 9.21 7.49 -3.19
C THR A 46 8.50 8.57 -2.40
N VAL A 47 7.53 9.23 -3.00
CA VAL A 47 6.66 10.18 -2.30
C VAL A 47 5.63 9.36 -1.51
N PRO A 48 5.54 9.55 -0.18
CA PRO A 48 4.58 8.81 0.62
C PRO A 48 3.14 9.16 0.22
N LEU A 49 2.30 8.14 0.07
CA LEU A 49 0.88 8.32 -0.17
C LEU A 49 0.20 8.81 1.11
N MET A 50 -0.52 9.93 1.02
CA MET A 50 -1.26 10.50 2.14
C MET A 50 -2.71 10.04 2.14
N VAL A 51 -3.21 9.65 3.30
CA VAL A 51 -4.61 9.25 3.51
C VAL A 51 -5.37 10.40 4.15
N VAL A 52 -6.43 10.85 3.47
CA VAL A 52 -7.36 11.86 3.99
C VAL A 52 -8.51 11.13 4.69
N LYS A 53 -8.64 11.36 6.00
CA LYS A 53 -9.71 10.80 6.84
C LYS A 53 -11.03 11.54 6.69
N LYS A 54 -12.10 10.96 7.24
CA LYS A 54 -13.45 11.59 7.25
C LYS A 54 -13.47 12.94 7.96
N ASP A 55 -12.65 13.13 9.00
CA ASP A 55 -12.46 14.38 9.74
C ASP A 55 -11.52 15.38 9.04
N ARG A 56 -11.09 15.08 7.80
CA ARG A 56 -10.12 15.82 6.99
C ARG A 56 -8.68 15.82 7.52
N SER A 57 -8.38 15.09 8.58
CA SER A 57 -6.99 14.87 8.99
C SER A 57 -6.24 14.02 7.96
N ARG A 58 -4.92 14.17 7.94
CA ARG A 58 -4.03 13.48 7.00
C ARG A 58 -3.04 12.62 7.76
N GLU A 59 -2.87 11.39 7.31
CA GLU A 59 -1.82 10.49 7.80
C GLU A 59 -1.14 9.81 6.62
N VAL A 60 0.07 9.32 6.81
CA VAL A 60 0.75 8.50 5.80
C VAL A 60 0.02 7.16 5.68
N PHE A 61 -0.11 6.64 4.45
CA PHE A 61 -0.66 5.30 4.24
C PHE A 61 0.17 4.26 4.99
N ASP A 62 -0.49 3.48 5.80
CA ASP A 62 0.11 2.41 6.61
C ASP A 62 -0.43 1.06 6.16
N ARG A 63 0.39 0.36 5.36
CA ARG A 63 0.11 -0.99 4.85
C ARG A 63 -0.22 -1.97 5.97
N GLN A 64 0.53 -1.90 7.08
CA GLN A 64 0.33 -2.82 8.20
C GLN A 64 -1.00 -2.58 8.92
N LYS A 65 -1.43 -1.34 9.01
CA LYS A 65 -2.74 -0.97 9.56
C LYS A 65 -3.88 -1.56 8.74
N LEU A 66 -3.79 -1.49 7.41
CA LEU A 66 -4.78 -2.09 6.51
C LEU A 66 -4.80 -3.62 6.67
N LEU A 67 -3.63 -4.27 6.61
CA LEU A 67 -3.49 -5.72 6.77
C LEU A 67 -4.06 -6.20 8.11
N ASN A 68 -3.76 -5.51 9.20
CA ASN A 68 -4.28 -5.85 10.52
C ASN A 68 -5.81 -5.70 10.59
N GLY A 69 -6.40 -4.72 9.91
CA GLY A 69 -7.85 -4.57 9.78
C GLY A 69 -8.49 -5.76 9.07
N MET A 70 -7.92 -6.19 7.96
CA MET A 70 -8.39 -7.34 7.19
C MET A 70 -8.18 -8.67 7.95
N LEU A 71 -7.06 -8.85 8.65
CA LEU A 71 -6.79 -10.02 9.50
C LEU A 71 -7.85 -10.19 10.60
N ARG A 72 -8.22 -9.10 11.28
CA ARG A 72 -9.29 -9.15 12.31
C ARG A 72 -10.63 -9.58 11.73
N ALA A 73 -10.96 -9.12 10.53
CA ALA A 73 -12.19 -9.54 9.85
C ALA A 73 -12.18 -11.03 9.50
N CYS A 74 -11.01 -11.57 9.13
CA CYS A 74 -10.80 -12.97 8.75
C CYS A 74 -10.53 -13.91 9.94
N GLU A 75 -10.61 -13.43 11.19
CA GLU A 75 -10.35 -14.27 12.36
C GLU A 75 -11.28 -15.49 12.39
N LYS A 76 -10.69 -16.71 12.55
CA LYS A 76 -11.39 -18.01 12.48
C LYS A 76 -12.07 -18.29 11.13
N ARG A 77 -11.61 -17.66 10.04
CA ARG A 77 -12.05 -17.97 8.67
C ARG A 77 -10.93 -18.67 7.89
N PRO A 78 -11.27 -19.49 6.87
CA PRO A 78 -10.29 -20.24 6.07
C PRO A 78 -9.59 -19.32 5.04
N VAL A 79 -9.11 -18.16 5.46
CA VAL A 79 -8.36 -17.20 4.65
C VAL A 79 -6.93 -17.13 5.20
N SER A 80 -5.95 -17.44 4.36
CA SER A 80 -4.55 -17.46 4.78
C SER A 80 -3.97 -16.04 4.87
N TYR A 81 -2.93 -15.89 5.70
CA TYR A 81 -2.15 -14.65 5.77
C TYR A 81 -1.61 -14.23 4.39
N THR A 82 -1.10 -15.19 3.61
CA THR A 82 -0.53 -14.95 2.28
C THR A 82 -1.56 -14.37 1.30
N GLN A 83 -2.82 -14.83 1.37
CA GLN A 83 -3.89 -14.29 0.54
C GLN A 83 -4.21 -12.83 0.91
N LEU A 84 -4.25 -12.51 2.19
CA LEU A 84 -4.49 -11.15 2.67
C LEU A 84 -3.33 -10.22 2.35
N ASP A 85 -2.11 -10.70 2.51
CA ASP A 85 -0.89 -9.95 2.19
C ASP A 85 -0.85 -9.58 0.70
N ALA A 86 -1.13 -10.54 -0.19
CA ALA A 86 -1.24 -10.31 -1.62
C ALA A 86 -2.40 -9.37 -2.00
N ALA A 87 -3.52 -9.40 -1.27
CA ALA A 87 -4.62 -8.46 -1.47
C ALA A 87 -4.21 -7.02 -1.11
N VAL A 88 -3.52 -6.86 0.02
CA VAL A 88 -2.99 -5.55 0.44
C VAL A 88 -1.98 -5.02 -0.57
N ASP A 89 -1.11 -5.87 -1.13
CA ASP A 89 -0.17 -5.48 -2.20
C ASP A 89 -0.91 -4.96 -3.45
N ARG A 90 -1.98 -5.66 -3.87
CA ARG A 90 -2.80 -5.19 -5.01
C ARG A 90 -3.44 -3.83 -4.73
N ILE A 91 -4.00 -3.65 -3.53
CA ILE A 91 -4.59 -2.36 -3.12
C ILE A 91 -3.52 -1.27 -3.14
N GLU A 92 -2.36 -1.50 -2.53
CA GLU A 92 -1.27 -0.54 -2.49
C GLU A 92 -0.79 -0.15 -3.89
N GLN A 93 -0.57 -1.12 -4.77
CA GLN A 93 -0.20 -0.87 -6.16
C GLN A 93 -1.28 -0.08 -6.92
N GLN A 94 -2.55 -0.41 -6.73
CA GLN A 94 -3.65 0.33 -7.34
C GLN A 94 -3.69 1.78 -6.86
N LEU A 95 -3.48 2.02 -5.58
CA LEU A 95 -3.44 3.36 -5.00
C LEU A 95 -2.26 4.17 -5.56
N LEU A 96 -1.07 3.59 -5.60
CA LEU A 96 0.14 4.24 -6.10
C LEU A 96 0.06 4.55 -7.60
N ASN A 97 -0.59 3.69 -8.40
CA ASN A 97 -0.71 3.88 -9.84
C ASN A 97 -1.84 4.85 -10.24
N SER A 98 -2.87 4.98 -9.42
CA SER A 98 -4.09 5.72 -9.76
C SER A 98 -4.17 7.11 -9.12
N TYR A 99 -3.36 7.38 -8.08
CA TYR A 99 -3.45 8.60 -7.26
C TYR A 99 -2.06 9.17 -7.02
N ASP A 100 -1.87 10.45 -7.35
CA ASP A 100 -0.56 11.10 -7.30
C ASP A 100 0.00 11.25 -5.89
N ARG A 101 -0.82 11.64 -4.89
CA ARG A 101 -0.32 11.94 -3.54
C ARG A 101 -1.32 11.74 -2.41
N GLU A 102 -2.61 11.89 -2.67
CA GLU A 102 -3.66 11.83 -1.63
C GLU A 102 -4.77 10.87 -2.04
N VAL A 103 -5.24 10.08 -1.08
CA VAL A 103 -6.35 9.14 -1.25
C VAL A 103 -7.28 9.23 -0.06
N SER A 104 -8.60 9.09 -0.27
CA SER A 104 -9.54 9.05 0.85
C SER A 104 -9.49 7.70 1.57
N SER A 105 -9.63 7.74 2.90
CA SER A 105 -9.78 6.51 3.70
C SER A 105 -11.02 5.69 3.29
N ILE A 106 -12.03 6.34 2.70
CA ILE A 106 -13.23 5.69 2.16
C ILE A 106 -12.86 4.78 1.00
N LEU A 107 -12.08 5.28 0.05
CA LEU A 107 -11.67 4.46 -1.09
C LEU A 107 -10.82 3.26 -0.68
N ILE A 108 -9.89 3.44 0.27
CA ILE A 108 -9.07 2.32 0.78
C ILE A 108 -9.96 1.23 1.38
N GLY A 109 -10.96 1.61 2.15
CA GLY A 109 -11.88 0.65 2.72
C GLY A 109 -12.79 -0.02 1.69
N ASP A 110 -13.23 0.69 0.66
CA ASP A 110 -14.01 0.10 -0.42
C ASP A 110 -13.17 -0.92 -1.21
N LEU A 111 -11.90 -0.65 -1.46
CA LEU A 111 -10.99 -1.61 -2.08
C LEU A 111 -10.78 -2.84 -1.19
N ALA A 112 -10.59 -2.65 0.12
CA ALA A 112 -10.46 -3.75 1.06
C ALA A 112 -11.73 -4.63 1.09
N MET A 113 -12.91 -4.01 1.05
CA MET A 113 -14.18 -4.72 0.98
C MET A 113 -14.33 -5.51 -0.33
N GLN A 114 -13.90 -4.97 -1.47
CA GLN A 114 -13.91 -5.68 -2.75
C GLN A 114 -13.04 -6.93 -2.71
N GLU A 115 -11.83 -6.85 -2.14
CA GLU A 115 -10.95 -8.00 -1.97
C GLU A 115 -11.54 -9.05 -1.01
N LEU A 116 -12.06 -8.62 0.15
CA LEU A 116 -12.68 -9.54 1.12
C LEU A 116 -13.92 -10.23 0.57
N LYS A 117 -14.73 -9.53 -0.24
CA LYS A 117 -15.93 -10.10 -0.89
C LYS A 117 -15.60 -11.30 -1.81
N GLN A 118 -14.41 -11.27 -2.42
CA GLN A 118 -13.94 -12.39 -3.25
C GLN A 118 -13.39 -13.57 -2.44
N MET A 119 -12.95 -13.31 -1.21
CA MET A 119 -12.31 -14.33 -0.36
C MET A 119 -13.29 -15.03 0.59
N ASP A 120 -14.08 -14.25 1.33
CA ASP A 120 -14.97 -14.78 2.37
C ASP A 120 -16.06 -13.77 2.74
N ASP A 121 -17.32 -14.18 2.61
CA ASP A 121 -18.47 -13.31 2.88
C ASP A 121 -18.58 -12.87 4.33
N VAL A 122 -18.24 -13.76 5.27
CA VAL A 122 -18.31 -13.43 6.69
C VAL A 122 -17.25 -12.41 7.05
N ALA A 123 -16.05 -12.53 6.47
CA ALA A 123 -14.99 -11.53 6.62
C ALA A 123 -15.42 -10.18 6.03
N TYR A 124 -16.02 -10.19 4.83
CA TYR A 124 -16.60 -8.99 4.23
C TYR A 124 -17.61 -8.29 5.16
N VAL A 125 -18.60 -9.04 5.67
CA VAL A 125 -19.65 -8.50 6.57
C VAL A 125 -19.05 -7.93 7.85
N ARG A 126 -18.09 -8.62 8.46
CA ARG A 126 -17.39 -8.13 9.66
C ARG A 126 -16.62 -6.84 9.39
N PHE A 127 -15.90 -6.77 8.28
CA PHE A 127 -15.16 -5.56 7.92
C PHE A 127 -16.12 -4.41 7.62
N ALA A 128 -17.18 -4.65 6.84
CA ALA A 128 -18.19 -3.67 6.51
C ALA A 128 -18.90 -3.12 7.77
N SER A 129 -19.21 -3.96 8.77
CA SER A 129 -19.89 -3.56 10.00
C SER A 129 -19.10 -2.52 10.81
N VAL A 130 -17.77 -2.60 10.78
CA VAL A 130 -16.88 -1.63 11.45
C VAL A 130 -16.60 -0.42 10.56
N TYR A 131 -16.37 -0.67 9.27
CA TYR A 131 -15.88 0.34 8.34
C TYR A 131 -16.97 1.31 7.88
N ARG A 132 -18.17 0.82 7.51
CA ARG A 132 -19.29 1.63 7.02
C ARG A 132 -20.02 2.39 8.11
N GLN A 133 -19.84 2.02 9.37
CA GLN A 133 -20.52 2.67 10.51
C GLN A 133 -22.03 2.80 10.25
N PHE A 134 -22.71 1.69 10.02
CA PHE A 134 -24.15 1.66 9.77
C PHE A 134 -24.90 2.41 10.88
N SER A 135 -25.84 3.28 10.48
CA SER A 135 -26.63 4.08 11.40
C SER A 135 -27.69 3.24 12.15
N ASP A 136 -28.14 2.17 11.50
CA ASP A 136 -29.18 1.28 12.03
C ASP A 136 -29.08 -0.13 11.42
N VAL A 137 -29.87 -1.06 12.00
CA VAL A 137 -29.89 -2.47 11.58
C VAL A 137 -30.49 -2.63 10.18
N ASN A 138 -31.42 -1.77 9.76
CA ASN A 138 -32.08 -1.90 8.46
C ASN A 138 -31.09 -1.61 7.32
N THR A 139 -30.30 -0.53 7.45
CA THR A 139 -29.23 -0.21 6.50
C THR A 139 -28.23 -1.35 6.36
N PHE A 140 -27.90 -2.01 7.48
CA PHE A 140 -27.03 -3.19 7.46
C PHE A 140 -27.68 -4.38 6.77
N MET A 141 -28.99 -4.62 7.01
CA MET A 141 -29.74 -5.70 6.36
C MET A 141 -29.85 -5.49 4.85
N ASP A 142 -30.00 -4.26 4.38
CA ASP A 142 -30.06 -3.97 2.96
C ASP A 142 -28.74 -4.24 2.26
N GLU A 143 -27.58 -3.92 2.89
CA GLU A 143 -26.26 -4.30 2.39
C GLU A 143 -26.10 -5.83 2.26
N LEU A 144 -26.62 -6.60 3.25
CA LEU A 144 -26.60 -8.05 3.20
C LEU A 144 -27.46 -8.61 2.06
N LYS A 145 -28.65 -8.03 1.80
CA LYS A 145 -29.51 -8.42 0.67
C LYS A 145 -28.81 -8.17 -0.65
N ASP A 146 -28.26 -6.98 -0.85
CA ASP A 146 -27.51 -6.63 -2.06
C ASP A 146 -26.34 -7.58 -2.34
N MET A 147 -25.67 -8.04 -1.28
CA MET A 147 -24.61 -9.04 -1.37
C MET A 147 -25.15 -10.39 -1.85
N LEU A 148 -26.27 -10.87 -1.29
CA LEU A 148 -26.90 -12.13 -1.68
C LEU A 148 -27.42 -12.09 -3.12
N ASP A 149 -28.06 -10.99 -3.52
CA ASP A 149 -28.58 -10.80 -4.88
C ASP A 149 -27.45 -10.74 -5.94
N SER A 150 -26.32 -10.16 -5.59
CA SER A 150 -25.15 -10.12 -6.48
C SER A 150 -24.54 -11.51 -6.73
N ARG A 151 -24.67 -12.44 -5.79
CA ARG A 151 -24.24 -13.83 -5.93
C ARG A 151 -25.17 -14.69 -6.77
N SER A 152 -26.47 -14.55 -6.57
CA SER A 152 -27.43 -15.30 -7.38
C SER A 152 -27.25 -15.03 -8.87
N LYS A 153 -26.95 -13.79 -9.24
CA LYS A 153 -26.65 -13.39 -10.64
C LYS A 153 -25.30 -13.91 -11.17
N SER A 154 -24.35 -14.23 -10.29
CA SER A 154 -23.03 -14.77 -10.68
C SER A 154 -23.03 -16.30 -10.81
N ALA A 155 -24.00 -16.97 -10.20
CA ALA A 155 -24.14 -18.44 -10.25
C ALA A 155 -24.93 -18.95 -11.49
N GLU A 156 -25.59 -18.05 -12.20
CA GLU A 156 -26.37 -18.35 -13.42
C GLU A 156 -25.59 -18.11 -14.74
N LYS A 157 -24.30 -17.82 -14.66
CA LYS A 157 -23.38 -17.71 -15.81
C LYS A 157 -22.34 -18.79 -15.81
#